data_39b2446b33d0faef7b516734c318350d
#
_entry.id   39b2446b33d0faef7b516734c318350d
#
_cell.length_a   1.000
_cell.length_b   1.000
_cell.length_c   1.000
_cell.angle_alpha   90.00
_cell.angle_beta   90.00
_cell.angle_gamma   90.00
#
_symmetry.space_group_name_H-M   'P 1'
#
loop_
_entity.id
_entity.type
_entity.pdbx_description
1 polymer ?
#
loop_
_entity_poly.entity_id
_entity_poly.type
_entity_poly.pdbx_seq_one_letter_code
_entity_poly.pdbx_strand_id
1 'polypeptide(L)'
;MKKVLCFLYDTYVDFEIALVCYYVNEDTKYEMAYISYDANLVSSRAGMKVQPDFTIEEAIKLDDIEGLIIPGGHERPFKPELKKLIVKLNNHNKLLAAICAGPEFLAKSNVLETKKYTTTLTTEEYKEINEIDPFPRENYVEKRMVRDGNIFTAKGSAFIDFALEIFDWYNMYKYDSEREEAKLMWTPE
;
A
#
# COMPACT_ATOMS: atom_id res chain seq x y z
N MET A 1 4.24 17.51 10.35
CA MET A 1 3.05 16.87 9.77
C MET A 1 3.10 15.38 10.11
N LYS A 2 1.97 14.72 10.15
CA LYS A 2 1.89 13.26 10.34
C LYS A 2 2.32 12.53 9.07
N LYS A 3 3.11 11.47 9.17
CA LYS A 3 3.67 10.78 8.01
C LYS A 3 2.82 9.62 7.55
N VAL A 4 2.55 9.57 6.26
CA VAL A 4 2.07 8.37 5.56
C VAL A 4 3.26 7.81 4.80
N LEU A 5 3.67 6.59 5.16
CA LEU A 5 4.81 5.94 4.53
C LEU A 5 4.41 5.28 3.21
N CYS A 6 5.28 5.34 2.21
CA CYS A 6 5.17 4.55 0.99
C CYS A 6 6.43 3.67 0.85
N PHE A 7 6.25 2.35 0.91
CA PHE A 7 7.37 1.41 0.77
C PHE A 7 7.71 1.18 -0.69
N LEU A 8 8.95 1.51 -1.05
CA LEU A 8 9.48 1.32 -2.40
C LEU A 8 10.56 0.24 -2.43
N TYR A 9 10.59 -0.52 -3.51
CA TYR A 9 11.60 -1.53 -3.82
C TYR A 9 11.79 -1.60 -5.33
N ASP A 10 12.91 -2.11 -5.81
CA ASP A 10 13.16 -2.18 -7.25
C ASP A 10 12.04 -2.93 -7.96
N THR A 11 11.65 -2.44 -9.13
CA THR A 11 10.53 -2.92 -9.95
C THR A 11 9.12 -2.67 -9.37
N TYR A 12 8.95 -1.80 -8.35
CA TYR A 12 7.62 -1.38 -7.91
C TYR A 12 6.85 -0.69 -9.05
N VAL A 13 5.52 -0.75 -9.00
CA VAL A 13 4.64 -0.17 -10.03
C VAL A 13 4.21 1.24 -9.59
N ASP A 14 4.77 2.23 -10.24
CA ASP A 14 4.63 3.65 -9.89
C ASP A 14 3.21 4.22 -10.04
N PHE A 15 2.51 3.90 -11.13
CA PHE A 15 1.16 4.44 -11.37
C PHE A 15 0.14 3.97 -10.32
N GLU A 16 0.39 2.84 -9.65
CA GLU A 16 -0.51 2.30 -8.62
C GLU A 16 -0.59 3.19 -7.38
N ILE A 17 0.46 3.98 -7.13
CA ILE A 17 0.59 4.82 -5.94
C ILE A 17 0.68 6.32 -6.26
N ALA A 18 0.93 6.71 -7.51
CA ALA A 18 1.15 8.10 -7.89
C ALA A 18 0.00 9.00 -7.46
N LEU A 19 -1.26 8.58 -7.69
CA LEU A 19 -2.44 9.36 -7.35
C LEU A 19 -2.57 9.57 -5.83
N VAL A 20 -2.44 8.51 -5.04
CA VAL A 20 -2.55 8.62 -3.58
C VAL A 20 -1.41 9.44 -2.99
N CYS A 21 -0.18 9.27 -3.48
CA CYS A 21 0.97 10.04 -3.02
C CYS A 21 0.82 11.54 -3.34
N TYR A 22 0.32 11.87 -4.53
CA TYR A 22 0.05 13.25 -4.92
C TYR A 22 -0.92 13.93 -3.92
N TYR A 23 -2.08 13.33 -3.68
CA TYR A 23 -3.09 13.95 -2.81
C TYR A 23 -2.69 13.97 -1.33
N VAL A 24 -1.94 12.99 -0.85
CA VAL A 24 -1.41 13.05 0.54
C VAL A 24 -0.48 14.23 0.71
N ASN A 25 0.33 14.56 -0.29
CA ASN A 25 1.23 15.73 -0.24
C ASN A 25 0.51 17.08 -0.42
N GLU A 26 -0.70 17.10 -0.99
CA GLU A 26 -1.53 18.31 -1.07
C GLU A 26 -2.30 18.57 0.25
N ASP A 27 -2.35 17.62 1.18
CA ASP A 27 -3.02 17.79 2.46
C ASP A 27 -2.16 18.61 3.45
N THR A 28 -2.80 19.33 4.35
CA THR A 28 -2.11 20.19 5.33
C THR A 28 -1.72 19.46 6.62
N LYS A 29 -2.27 18.27 6.87
CA LYS A 29 -2.06 17.47 8.09
C LYS A 29 -1.06 16.34 7.86
N TYR A 30 -0.99 15.85 6.64
CA TYR A 30 -0.19 14.67 6.26
C TYR A 30 0.94 15.06 5.30
N GLU A 31 1.96 14.25 5.29
CA GLU A 31 3.04 14.27 4.31
C GLU A 31 3.39 12.84 3.90
N MET A 32 3.68 12.63 2.63
CA MET A 32 4.19 11.35 2.14
C MET A 32 5.67 11.24 2.44
N ALA A 33 6.10 10.08 2.98
CA ALA A 33 7.51 9.76 3.15
C ALA A 33 7.81 8.42 2.47
N TYR A 34 8.76 8.43 1.57
CA TYR A 34 9.18 7.23 0.84
C TYR A 34 10.23 6.47 1.64
N ILE A 35 9.99 5.17 1.83
CA ILE A 35 10.90 4.30 2.58
C ILE A 35 11.36 3.12 1.74
N SER A 36 12.57 2.65 2.01
CA SER A 36 13.11 1.42 1.42
C SER A 36 14.00 0.67 2.42
N TYR A 37 14.55 -0.47 2.02
CA TYR A 37 15.45 -1.25 2.87
C TYR A 37 16.77 -0.54 3.16
N ASP A 38 17.24 0.24 2.21
CA ASP A 38 18.46 1.05 2.33
C ASP A 38 18.26 2.42 1.70
N ALA A 39 19.28 3.27 1.76
CA ALA A 39 19.25 4.63 1.24
C ALA A 39 19.65 4.74 -0.25
N ASN A 40 19.70 3.63 -0.99
CA ASN A 40 20.02 3.66 -2.41
C ASN A 40 18.81 4.12 -3.23
N LEU A 41 19.08 4.60 -4.46
CA LEU A 41 18.02 4.90 -5.43
C LEU A 41 17.24 3.62 -5.75
N VAL A 42 15.93 3.72 -5.66
CA VAL A 42 14.99 2.67 -6.05
C VAL A 42 14.45 2.96 -7.45
N SER A 43 14.43 1.96 -8.31
CA SER A 43 13.92 2.09 -9.68
C SER A 43 12.53 1.48 -9.81
N SER A 44 11.57 2.28 -10.26
CA SER A 44 10.23 1.76 -10.60
C SER A 44 10.25 0.92 -11.88
N ARG A 45 9.14 0.24 -12.14
CA ARG A 45 8.97 -0.51 -13.37
C ARG A 45 8.92 0.36 -14.63
N ALA A 46 8.48 1.61 -14.52
CA ALA A 46 8.56 2.59 -15.62
C ALA A 46 9.94 3.25 -15.75
N GLY A 47 10.91 2.90 -14.90
CA GLY A 47 12.27 3.43 -14.93
C GLY A 47 12.47 4.73 -14.17
N MET A 48 11.47 5.20 -13.43
CA MET A 48 11.63 6.34 -12.52
C MET A 48 12.54 5.97 -11.36
N LYS A 49 13.45 6.87 -11.00
CA LYS A 49 14.37 6.68 -9.88
C LYS A 49 13.97 7.59 -8.73
N VAL A 50 13.75 6.99 -7.58
CA VAL A 50 13.34 7.69 -6.36
C VAL A 50 14.39 7.47 -5.27
N GLN A 51 14.79 8.56 -4.61
CA GLN A 51 15.59 8.53 -3.41
C GLN A 51 14.66 8.35 -2.22
N PRO A 52 14.77 7.25 -1.42
CA PRO A 52 14.01 7.13 -0.19
C PRO A 52 14.36 8.23 0.82
N ASP A 53 13.36 8.69 1.56
CA ASP A 53 13.55 9.65 2.65
C ASP A 53 14.14 8.97 3.89
N PHE A 54 13.74 7.71 4.13
CA PHE A 54 14.19 6.91 5.27
C PHE A 54 14.41 5.46 4.87
N THR A 55 15.30 4.80 5.58
CA THR A 55 15.31 3.34 5.63
C THR A 55 14.15 2.84 6.50
N ILE A 56 13.73 1.57 6.34
CA ILE A 56 12.70 0.97 7.20
C ILE A 56 13.13 1.00 8.68
N GLU A 57 14.41 0.77 8.97
CA GLU A 57 14.93 0.80 10.34
C GLU A 57 14.85 2.20 10.99
N GLU A 58 15.02 3.27 10.21
CA GLU A 58 14.80 4.64 10.65
C GLU A 58 13.31 4.92 10.82
N ALA A 59 12.49 4.54 9.83
CA ALA A 59 11.05 4.72 9.87
C ALA A 59 10.38 4.05 11.09
N ILE A 60 10.82 2.86 11.48
CA ILE A 60 10.30 2.17 12.69
C ILE A 60 10.43 3.02 13.97
N LYS A 61 11.39 3.92 14.04
CA LYS A 61 11.67 4.77 15.22
C LYS A 61 10.85 6.05 15.24
N LEU A 62 10.16 6.40 14.14
CA LEU A 62 9.30 7.57 14.08
C LEU A 62 8.02 7.34 14.91
N ASP A 63 7.55 8.39 15.57
CA ASP A 63 6.34 8.36 16.41
C ASP A 63 5.09 8.88 15.70
N ASP A 64 5.28 9.60 14.58
CA ASP A 64 4.23 10.33 13.86
C ASP A 64 3.69 9.60 12.62
N ILE A 65 3.86 8.27 12.53
CA ILE A 65 3.40 7.46 11.41
C ILE A 65 1.89 7.20 11.54
N GLU A 66 1.14 7.48 10.48
CA GLU A 66 -0.30 7.24 10.39
C GLU A 66 -0.67 6.10 9.45
N GLY A 67 0.23 5.62 8.60
CA GLY A 67 -0.03 4.48 7.74
C GLY A 67 1.14 4.09 6.86
N LEU A 68 0.95 2.97 6.14
CA LEU A 68 1.90 2.42 5.18
C LEU A 68 1.16 2.04 3.90
N ILE A 69 1.64 2.55 2.78
CA ILE A 69 1.18 2.21 1.42
C ILE A 69 2.23 1.31 0.78
N ILE A 70 1.77 0.23 0.15
CA ILE A 70 2.62 -0.79 -0.47
C ILE A 70 2.16 -1.02 -1.91
N PRO A 71 2.91 -0.60 -2.93
CA PRO A 71 2.62 -0.90 -4.34
C PRO A 71 2.84 -2.37 -4.68
N GLY A 72 2.33 -2.78 -5.82
CA GLY A 72 2.75 -4.01 -6.48
C GLY A 72 4.13 -3.89 -7.10
N GLY A 73 4.59 -4.99 -7.67
CA GLY A 73 5.89 -5.10 -8.33
C GLY A 73 6.30 -6.55 -8.55
N HIS A 74 7.50 -6.75 -9.09
CA HIS A 74 7.96 -8.09 -9.47
C HIS A 74 8.79 -8.78 -8.40
N GLU A 75 9.86 -8.11 -7.91
CA GLU A 75 10.83 -8.77 -7.06
C GLU A 75 10.34 -9.02 -5.63
N ARG A 76 9.55 -8.13 -5.09
CA ARG A 76 8.91 -8.19 -3.77
C ARG A 76 9.78 -8.76 -2.64
N PRO A 77 10.96 -8.16 -2.40
CA PRO A 77 11.85 -8.62 -1.35
C PRO A 77 11.19 -8.45 0.02
N PHE A 78 11.11 -9.53 0.80
CA PHE A 78 10.49 -9.49 2.12
C PHE A 78 11.52 -9.76 3.21
N LYS A 79 11.84 -8.73 4.01
CA LYS A 79 12.82 -8.81 5.09
C LYS A 79 12.18 -8.58 6.47
N PRO A 80 12.81 -9.04 7.56
CA PRO A 80 12.25 -8.98 8.92
C PRO A 80 11.90 -7.56 9.39
N GLU A 81 12.64 -6.53 8.98
CA GLU A 81 12.38 -5.14 9.36
C GLU A 81 11.05 -4.64 8.79
N LEU A 82 10.68 -5.01 7.55
CA LEU A 82 9.38 -4.65 6.98
C LEU A 82 8.24 -5.35 7.73
N LYS A 83 8.40 -6.64 8.03
CA LYS A 83 7.44 -7.36 8.88
C LYS A 83 7.24 -6.66 10.22
N LYS A 84 8.33 -6.24 10.87
CA LYS A 84 8.28 -5.52 12.15
C LYS A 84 7.50 -4.21 12.04
N LEU A 85 7.72 -3.44 10.97
CA LEU A 85 6.98 -2.20 10.71
C LEU A 85 5.49 -2.47 10.49
N ILE A 86 5.14 -3.43 9.62
CA ILE A 86 3.74 -3.81 9.32
C ILE A 86 3.02 -4.23 10.61
N VAL A 87 3.62 -5.12 11.40
CA VAL A 87 3.03 -5.58 12.66
C VAL A 87 2.88 -4.44 13.68
N LYS A 88 3.90 -3.55 13.79
CA LYS A 88 3.81 -2.36 14.64
C LYS A 88 2.60 -1.50 14.26
N LEU A 89 2.45 -1.17 12.99
CA LEU A 89 1.35 -0.33 12.50
C LEU A 89 -0.02 -1.00 12.69
N ASN A 90 -0.11 -2.29 12.40
CA ASN A 90 -1.34 -3.05 12.61
C ASN A 90 -1.78 -3.05 14.08
N ASN A 91 -0.86 -3.28 15.01
CA ASN A 91 -1.14 -3.28 16.45
C ASN A 91 -1.61 -1.91 16.98
N HIS A 92 -1.23 -0.83 16.30
CA HIS A 92 -1.69 0.53 16.62
C HIS A 92 -2.88 0.99 15.76
N ASN A 93 -3.52 0.07 15.04
CA ASN A 93 -4.65 0.33 14.15
C ASN A 93 -4.38 1.45 13.12
N LYS A 94 -3.12 1.58 12.67
CA LYS A 94 -2.73 2.49 11.60
C LYS A 94 -3.05 1.88 10.23
N LEU A 95 -3.27 2.73 9.23
CA LEU A 95 -3.56 2.27 7.87
C LEU A 95 -2.46 1.34 7.35
N LEU A 96 -2.87 0.20 6.81
CA LEU A 96 -2.06 -0.70 5.99
C LEU A 96 -2.75 -0.85 4.63
N ALA A 97 -2.26 -0.17 3.63
CA ALA A 97 -2.86 -0.15 2.30
C ALA A 97 -1.91 -0.81 1.28
N ALA A 98 -2.38 -1.85 0.58
CA ALA A 98 -1.57 -2.59 -0.37
C ALA A 98 -2.34 -2.88 -1.66
N ILE A 99 -1.69 -2.72 -2.81
CA ILE A 99 -2.32 -2.84 -4.12
C ILE A 99 -1.59 -3.87 -5.01
N CYS A 100 -2.32 -4.51 -5.92
CA CYS A 100 -1.82 -5.45 -6.93
C CYS A 100 -1.16 -6.68 -6.29
N ALA A 101 0.16 -6.81 -6.36
CA ALA A 101 0.95 -7.82 -5.69
C ALA A 101 1.36 -7.41 -4.25
N GLY A 102 1.20 -6.14 -3.89
CA GLY A 102 1.57 -5.59 -2.56
C GLY A 102 0.93 -6.31 -1.36
N PRO A 103 -0.31 -6.83 -1.42
CA PRO A 103 -0.90 -7.59 -0.32
C PRO A 103 -0.09 -8.83 0.12
N GLU A 104 0.84 -9.32 -0.71
CA GLU A 104 1.76 -10.41 -0.32
C GLU A 104 2.61 -10.05 0.90
N PHE A 105 3.04 -8.80 1.03
CA PHE A 105 3.80 -8.33 2.20
C PHE A 105 2.96 -8.37 3.48
N LEU A 106 1.65 -8.07 3.37
CA LEU A 106 0.70 -8.18 4.48
C LEU A 106 0.46 -9.64 4.86
N ALA A 107 0.29 -10.53 3.86
CA ALA A 107 0.13 -11.97 4.08
C ALA A 107 1.37 -12.57 4.77
N LYS A 108 2.58 -12.31 4.26
CA LYS A 108 3.84 -12.74 4.86
C LYS A 108 4.08 -12.17 6.27
N SER A 109 3.38 -11.09 6.61
CA SER A 109 3.40 -10.50 7.95
C SER A 109 2.34 -11.08 8.90
N ASN A 110 1.51 -12.02 8.44
CA ASN A 110 0.41 -12.67 9.17
C ASN A 110 -0.69 -11.68 9.64
N VAL A 111 -0.87 -10.55 8.97
CA VAL A 111 -1.91 -9.57 9.35
C VAL A 111 -3.22 -9.78 8.59
N LEU A 112 -3.27 -10.72 7.64
CA LEU A 112 -4.48 -11.08 6.88
C LEU A 112 -5.23 -12.30 7.42
N GLU A 113 -4.75 -12.97 8.47
CA GLU A 113 -5.32 -14.24 9.00
C GLU A 113 -6.83 -14.16 9.34
N THR A 114 -7.30 -13.00 9.75
CA THR A 114 -8.69 -12.76 10.13
C THR A 114 -9.34 -11.64 9.33
N LYS A 115 -8.71 -11.23 8.23
CA LYS A 115 -9.11 -10.07 7.44
C LYS A 115 -9.53 -10.44 6.03
N LYS A 116 -10.63 -9.88 5.56
CA LYS A 116 -11.01 -9.95 4.16
C LYS A 116 -10.03 -9.11 3.34
N TYR A 117 -9.61 -9.64 2.19
CA TYR A 117 -8.66 -8.97 1.30
C TYR A 117 -8.89 -9.34 -0.17
N THR A 118 -8.26 -8.59 -1.06
CA THR A 118 -8.09 -8.92 -2.48
C THR A 118 -6.64 -8.74 -2.92
N THR A 119 -6.24 -9.38 -3.99
CA THR A 119 -4.92 -9.26 -4.61
C THR A 119 -4.99 -9.70 -6.07
N THR A 120 -4.03 -9.30 -6.89
CA THR A 120 -3.86 -9.85 -8.25
C THR A 120 -3.18 -11.22 -8.25
N LEU A 121 -2.45 -11.57 -7.20
CA LEU A 121 -1.71 -12.83 -7.13
C LEU A 121 -2.65 -14.02 -6.92
N THR A 122 -2.49 -15.06 -7.72
CA THR A 122 -3.29 -16.29 -7.69
C THR A 122 -2.53 -17.42 -7.02
N THR A 123 -3.26 -18.45 -6.59
CA THR A 123 -2.65 -19.69 -6.07
C THR A 123 -1.85 -20.42 -7.16
N GLU A 124 -2.30 -20.32 -8.41
CA GLU A 124 -1.66 -20.95 -9.57
C GLU A 124 -0.26 -20.37 -9.82
N GLU A 125 -0.09 -19.04 -9.70
CA GLU A 125 1.23 -18.41 -9.86
C GLU A 125 2.24 -18.95 -8.84
N TYR A 126 1.85 -19.15 -7.56
CA TYR A 126 2.73 -19.74 -6.55
C TYR A 126 3.09 -21.20 -6.85
N LYS A 127 2.15 -21.97 -7.40
CA LYS A 127 2.42 -23.36 -7.84
C LYS A 127 3.40 -23.41 -9.01
N GLU A 128 3.26 -22.50 -9.98
CA GLU A 128 4.14 -22.43 -11.15
C GLU A 128 5.59 -22.14 -10.80
N ILE A 129 5.82 -21.27 -9.80
CA ILE A 129 7.17 -20.93 -9.32
C ILE A 129 7.65 -21.85 -8.18
N ASN A 130 6.85 -22.85 -7.79
CA ASN A 130 7.12 -23.80 -6.70
C ASN A 130 7.42 -23.10 -5.35
N GLU A 131 6.67 -22.05 -5.06
CA GLU A 131 6.71 -21.33 -3.78
C GLU A 131 5.46 -21.59 -2.93
N ILE A 132 5.59 -21.42 -1.61
CA ILE A 132 4.47 -21.51 -0.68
C ILE A 132 3.61 -20.25 -0.81
N ASP A 133 2.32 -20.44 -1.07
CA ASP A 133 1.34 -19.36 -1.08
C ASP A 133 1.15 -18.82 0.36
N PRO A 134 1.49 -17.56 0.64
CA PRO A 134 1.39 -17.01 2.00
C PRO A 134 -0.02 -16.52 2.36
N PHE A 135 -0.96 -16.56 1.42
CA PHE A 135 -2.28 -15.97 1.61
C PHE A 135 -3.26 -16.92 2.30
N PRO A 136 -4.01 -16.44 3.33
CA PRO A 136 -5.17 -17.19 3.87
C PRO A 136 -6.34 -17.12 2.88
N ARG A 137 -6.34 -18.03 1.89
CA ARG A 137 -7.26 -18.00 0.72
C ARG A 137 -8.74 -18.05 1.07
N GLU A 138 -9.10 -18.59 2.21
CA GLU A 138 -10.47 -18.59 2.75
C GLU A 138 -10.99 -17.16 3.04
N ASN A 139 -10.10 -16.19 3.22
CA ASN A 139 -10.42 -14.79 3.47
C ASN A 139 -10.42 -13.93 2.19
N TYR A 140 -10.00 -14.51 1.06
CA TYR A 140 -9.97 -13.81 -0.21
C TYR A 140 -11.36 -13.43 -0.70
N VAL A 141 -11.48 -12.21 -1.24
CA VAL A 141 -12.71 -11.70 -1.86
C VAL A 141 -12.42 -11.21 -3.27
N GLU A 142 -13.15 -11.75 -4.25
CA GLU A 142 -13.05 -11.31 -5.64
C GLU A 142 -13.76 -9.95 -5.83
N LYS A 143 -13.05 -8.88 -5.45
CA LYS A 143 -13.47 -7.48 -5.61
C LYS A 143 -12.30 -6.63 -6.09
N ARG A 144 -12.60 -5.50 -6.70
CA ARG A 144 -11.59 -4.52 -7.13
C ARG A 144 -10.84 -3.93 -5.94
N MET A 145 -11.57 -3.62 -4.87
CA MET A 145 -11.07 -3.06 -3.62
C MET A 145 -11.78 -3.70 -2.43
N VAL A 146 -11.04 -3.98 -1.36
CA VAL A 146 -11.54 -4.51 -0.08
C VAL A 146 -10.95 -3.69 1.05
N ARG A 147 -11.81 -3.23 1.94
CA ARG A 147 -11.46 -2.58 3.21
C ARG A 147 -11.97 -3.43 4.35
N ASP A 148 -11.10 -3.81 5.28
CA ASP A 148 -11.44 -4.51 6.51
C ASP A 148 -10.68 -3.89 7.70
N GLY A 149 -11.38 -3.00 8.42
CA GLY A 149 -10.79 -2.19 9.47
C GLY A 149 -9.72 -1.23 8.94
N ASN A 150 -8.50 -1.39 9.41
CA ASN A 150 -7.32 -0.62 9.02
C ASN A 150 -6.57 -1.21 7.82
N ILE A 151 -7.01 -2.35 7.27
CA ILE A 151 -6.36 -3.02 6.14
C ILE A 151 -7.15 -2.77 4.87
N PHE A 152 -6.47 -2.20 3.87
CA PHE A 152 -7.01 -1.87 2.56
C PHE A 152 -6.22 -2.62 1.50
N THR A 153 -6.91 -3.36 0.64
CA THR A 153 -6.26 -4.10 -0.44
C THR A 153 -7.00 -3.89 -1.74
N ALA A 154 -6.28 -3.81 -2.86
CA ALA A 154 -6.86 -3.57 -4.17
C ALA A 154 -6.21 -4.40 -5.28
N LYS A 155 -6.94 -4.65 -6.35
CA LYS A 155 -6.39 -5.12 -7.64
C LYS A 155 -5.59 -3.99 -8.30
N GLY A 156 -4.53 -4.28 -9.06
CA GLY A 156 -3.69 -3.24 -9.69
C GLY A 156 -4.46 -2.26 -10.60
N SER A 157 -5.51 -2.74 -11.28
CA SER A 157 -6.40 -1.89 -12.09
C SER A 157 -7.33 -0.98 -11.28
N ALA A 158 -7.38 -1.14 -9.96
CA ALA A 158 -8.25 -0.39 -9.07
C ALA A 158 -7.53 0.75 -8.33
N PHE A 159 -6.44 1.29 -8.89
CA PHE A 159 -5.62 2.31 -8.23
C PHE A 159 -6.39 3.61 -7.91
N ILE A 160 -7.42 3.94 -8.67
CA ILE A 160 -8.31 5.07 -8.38
C ILE A 160 -9.19 4.77 -7.17
N ASP A 161 -9.87 3.60 -7.15
CA ASP A 161 -10.67 3.16 -6.01
C ASP A 161 -9.83 3.10 -4.74
N PHE A 162 -8.59 2.61 -4.86
CA PHE A 162 -7.60 2.52 -3.79
C PHE A 162 -7.24 3.90 -3.21
N ALA A 163 -6.98 4.88 -4.07
CA ALA A 163 -6.68 6.24 -3.64
C ALA A 163 -7.88 6.89 -2.92
N LEU A 164 -9.09 6.79 -3.49
CA LEU A 164 -10.30 7.36 -2.92
C LEU A 164 -10.64 6.79 -1.54
N GLU A 165 -10.47 5.48 -1.32
CA GLU A 165 -10.67 4.85 -0.01
C GLU A 165 -9.65 5.32 1.04
N ILE A 166 -8.40 5.61 0.64
CA ILE A 166 -7.39 6.17 1.53
C ILE A 166 -7.74 7.61 1.90
N PHE A 167 -8.29 8.39 0.96
CA PHE A 167 -8.77 9.75 1.25
C PHE A 167 -9.94 9.73 2.24
N ASP A 168 -10.87 8.78 2.09
CA ASP A 168 -11.95 8.55 3.07
C ASP A 168 -11.39 8.23 4.46
N TRP A 169 -10.37 7.37 4.55
CA TRP A 169 -9.75 7.01 5.82
C TRP A 169 -9.15 8.20 6.57
N TYR A 170 -8.49 9.09 5.84
CA TYR A 170 -7.86 10.27 6.40
C TYR A 170 -8.77 11.50 6.48
N ASN A 171 -10.03 11.38 6.00
CA ASN A 171 -10.99 12.47 5.93
C ASN A 171 -10.41 13.71 5.21
N MET A 172 -9.86 13.49 4.01
CA MET A 172 -9.17 14.51 3.22
C MET A 172 -10.11 15.37 2.37
N TYR A 173 -11.38 14.99 2.25
CA TYR A 173 -12.36 15.79 1.49
C TYR A 173 -12.77 17.04 2.25
N LYS A 174 -12.91 18.15 1.53
CA LYS A 174 -13.30 19.46 2.07
C LYS A 174 -14.81 19.59 2.27
N TYR A 175 -15.58 18.83 1.47
CA TYR A 175 -17.05 18.83 1.49
C TYR A 175 -17.59 17.49 0.97
N ASP A 176 -18.86 17.18 1.28
CA ASP A 176 -19.43 15.84 1.09
C ASP A 176 -19.45 15.35 -0.38
N SER A 177 -19.61 16.26 -1.36
CA SER A 177 -19.64 15.87 -2.78
C SER A 177 -18.26 15.72 -3.42
N GLU A 178 -17.19 16.17 -2.75
CA GLU A 178 -15.83 16.17 -3.33
C GLU A 178 -15.35 14.75 -3.71
N ARG A 179 -15.77 13.73 -2.96
CA ARG A 179 -15.46 12.34 -3.27
C ARG A 179 -16.00 11.91 -4.63
N GLU A 180 -17.28 12.21 -4.90
CA GLU A 180 -17.90 11.87 -6.18
C GLU A 180 -17.32 12.71 -7.33
N GLU A 181 -17.02 13.98 -7.09
CA GLU A 181 -16.34 14.86 -8.05
C GLU A 181 -14.94 14.32 -8.40
N ALA A 182 -14.16 13.91 -7.39
CA ALA A 182 -12.84 13.30 -7.60
C ALA A 182 -12.97 11.99 -8.38
N LYS A 183 -13.96 11.15 -8.06
CA LYS A 183 -14.22 9.93 -8.80
C LYS A 183 -14.54 10.21 -10.27
N LEU A 184 -15.43 11.14 -10.56
CA LEU A 184 -15.81 11.53 -11.94
C LEU A 184 -14.60 12.11 -12.70
N MET A 185 -13.74 12.88 -12.04
CA MET A 185 -12.53 13.44 -12.65
C MET A 185 -11.58 12.34 -13.15
N TRP A 186 -11.42 11.26 -12.39
CA TRP A 186 -10.48 10.19 -12.70
C TRP A 186 -11.10 9.00 -13.44
N THR A 187 -12.42 8.89 -13.46
CA THR A 187 -13.18 7.86 -14.18
C THR A 187 -14.30 8.49 -15.01
N PRO A 188 -13.98 9.35 -15.99
CA PRO A 188 -15.00 9.90 -16.87
C PRO A 188 -15.70 8.77 -17.65
N GLU A 189 -17.01 8.92 -17.92
CA GLU A 189 -17.81 7.99 -18.73
C GLU A 189 -17.28 7.82 -20.16
#